data_16fd8ce6f3326e175c8b1f39694362f9
#
_entry.id   16fd8ce6f3326e175c8b1f39694362f9
#
_cell.length_a   1.000
_cell.length_b   1.000
_cell.length_c   1.000
_cell.angle_alpha   90.00
_cell.angle_beta   90.00
_cell.angle_gamma   90.00
#
_symmetry.space_group_name_H-M   'P 1'
#
loop_
_entity.id
_entity.type
_entity.pdbx_description
1 polymer ?
#
loop_
_entity_poly.entity_id
_entity_poly.type
_entity_poly.pdbx_seq_one_letter_code
_entity_poly.pdbx_strand_id
1 'polypeptide(L)'
;MPGLVPGIHVFGRSKGVDGRDKLGHDGVNNATIRPMLILAIDTALDACAAGVLDTEAGQLIAQESLVMKRGHAEALMPLIARVIKEAGIAFTAFDRIAVTSGPGSFTGLRVGLSAARGIGLAADRPVVGVTTLTAYAAPVVSQNAGQPVISAIDARHDQVYFQVVSGDGSSLIRPRVGPIDEALDAARFGAAYLVGNAAGILGQRWPADALPPFKVDTQGAPDIAWVAWLGAAVSPNTAPARPFYLRAPDAKLPKEALQKASQPGPP
;
A
#
# COMPACT_ATOMS: atom_id res chain seq x y z
N MET A 1 15.76 -9.32 -14.86
CA MET A 1 14.55 -9.98 -14.32
C MET A 1 13.61 -8.88 -13.86
N PRO A 2 12.33 -8.81 -14.29
CA PRO A 2 11.37 -7.84 -13.78
C PRO A 2 11.18 -8.10 -12.28
N GLY A 3 11.38 -7.07 -11.46
CA GLY A 3 11.24 -7.18 -10.01
C GLY A 3 9.77 -7.36 -9.64
N LEU A 4 9.46 -8.48 -9.05
CA LEU A 4 8.18 -8.78 -8.41
C LEU A 4 7.83 -7.68 -7.39
N VAL A 5 6.58 -7.21 -7.41
CA VAL A 5 6.06 -6.37 -6.32
C VAL A 5 5.88 -7.28 -5.11
N PRO A 6 6.61 -7.10 -4.00
CA PRO A 6 6.53 -8.00 -2.86
C PRO A 6 5.08 -8.10 -2.35
N GLY A 7 4.58 -9.32 -2.21
CA GLY A 7 3.31 -9.60 -1.54
C GLY A 7 2.08 -9.81 -2.42
N ILE A 8 2.09 -9.47 -3.72
CA ILE A 8 0.89 -9.64 -4.55
C ILE A 8 0.68 -11.09 -5.02
N HIS A 9 1.75 -11.87 -5.21
CA HIS A 9 1.65 -13.26 -5.68
C HIS A 9 1.00 -14.28 -4.73
N VAL A 10 0.70 -13.92 -3.50
CA VAL A 10 0.23 -14.85 -2.45
C VAL A 10 -1.28 -15.14 -2.54
N PHE A 11 -2.05 -14.39 -3.34
CA PHE A 11 -3.51 -14.43 -3.33
C PHE A 11 -4.16 -15.20 -4.49
N GLY A 12 -3.42 -16.02 -5.23
CA GLY A 12 -4.01 -16.96 -6.19
C GLY A 12 -4.96 -17.92 -5.45
N ARG A 13 -6.27 -17.78 -5.62
CA ARG A 13 -7.27 -18.73 -5.10
C ARG A 13 -6.92 -20.13 -5.60
N SER A 14 -6.64 -21.07 -4.70
CA SER A 14 -6.77 -22.48 -4.98
C SER A 14 -8.26 -22.76 -5.21
N LYS A 15 -8.71 -22.85 -6.47
CA LYS A 15 -9.95 -23.55 -6.78
C LYS A 15 -9.71 -25.00 -6.39
N GLY A 16 -10.48 -25.48 -5.41
CA GLY A 16 -10.52 -26.89 -5.09
C GLY A 16 -10.81 -27.69 -6.35
N VAL A 17 -9.85 -28.46 -6.81
CA VAL A 17 -10.04 -29.51 -7.80
C VAL A 17 -9.98 -30.82 -7.03
N ASP A 18 -11.11 -31.51 -7.08
CA ASP A 18 -11.30 -32.84 -6.56
C ASP A 18 -10.37 -33.84 -7.30
N GLY A 19 -9.81 -34.68 -6.51
CA GLY A 19 -9.10 -35.90 -6.64
C GLY A 19 -8.52 -36.41 -7.97
N ARG A 20 -7.30 -36.98 -7.80
CA ARG A 20 -6.56 -37.93 -8.65
C ARG A 20 -5.85 -37.36 -9.87
N ASP A 21 -4.55 -37.08 -9.65
CA ASP A 21 -3.49 -37.79 -10.39
C ASP A 21 -2.11 -37.48 -9.78
N LYS A 22 -1.40 -38.58 -9.47
CA LYS A 22 0.02 -38.56 -9.12
C LYS A 22 0.83 -38.35 -10.38
N LEU A 23 1.62 -37.26 -10.45
CA LEU A 23 2.91 -37.23 -11.14
C LEU A 23 3.68 -36.02 -10.61
N GLY A 24 4.89 -36.26 -10.14
CA GLY A 24 5.75 -35.29 -9.52
C GLY A 24 6.16 -34.18 -10.50
N HIS A 25 6.04 -32.96 -10.01
CA HIS A 25 6.79 -31.82 -10.53
C HIS A 25 7.11 -30.87 -9.37
N ASP A 26 8.38 -30.51 -9.34
CA ASP A 26 9.03 -29.71 -8.31
C ASP A 26 8.29 -28.42 -7.99
N GLY A 27 7.97 -28.25 -6.73
CA GLY A 27 8.06 -27.09 -5.89
C GLY A 27 7.74 -25.72 -6.45
N VAL A 28 6.49 -25.41 -6.79
CA VAL A 28 5.99 -24.06 -6.58
C VAL A 28 5.69 -23.95 -5.08
N ASN A 29 6.59 -23.30 -4.32
CA ASN A 29 6.36 -22.95 -2.92
C ASN A 29 5.09 -22.12 -2.83
N ASN A 30 3.97 -22.79 -2.62
CA ASN A 30 2.75 -22.20 -2.10
C ASN A 30 3.09 -21.82 -0.65
N ALA A 31 3.61 -20.61 -0.44
CA ALA A 31 3.93 -20.12 0.89
C ALA A 31 2.60 -20.02 1.67
N THR A 32 2.23 -21.10 2.31
CA THR A 32 1.11 -21.15 3.23
C THR A 32 1.39 -20.14 4.34
N ILE A 33 0.63 -19.04 4.36
CA ILE A 33 0.72 -18.06 5.44
C ILE A 33 0.36 -18.83 6.72
N ARG A 34 1.32 -18.90 7.68
CA ARG A 34 1.03 -19.49 8.98
C ARG A 34 -0.09 -18.68 9.65
N PRO A 35 -0.92 -19.28 10.53
CA PRO A 35 -1.91 -18.55 11.32
C PRO A 35 -1.28 -17.35 12.03
N MET A 36 -1.83 -16.16 11.82
CA MET A 36 -1.33 -14.90 12.39
C MET A 36 -2.48 -13.95 12.68
N LEU A 37 -2.33 -13.18 13.76
CA LEU A 37 -3.14 -12.00 14.06
C LEU A 37 -2.37 -10.74 13.66
N ILE A 38 -2.94 -9.95 12.76
CA ILE A 38 -2.30 -8.75 12.22
C ILE A 38 -3.12 -7.52 12.59
N LEU A 39 -2.48 -6.53 13.22
CA LEU A 39 -3.03 -5.18 13.34
C LEU A 39 -2.57 -4.37 12.13
N ALA A 40 -3.50 -3.91 11.31
CA ALA A 40 -3.22 -3.02 10.19
C ALA A 40 -3.59 -1.57 10.52
N ILE A 41 -2.78 -0.62 10.03
CA ILE A 41 -2.92 0.82 10.26
C ILE A 41 -2.72 1.55 8.93
N ASP A 42 -3.63 2.45 8.59
CA ASP A 42 -3.49 3.38 7.47
C ASP A 42 -3.83 4.81 7.85
N THR A 43 -2.93 5.72 7.50
CA THR A 43 -3.10 7.18 7.64
C THR A 43 -2.44 7.91 6.47
N ALA A 44 -2.20 7.18 5.36
CA ALA A 44 -1.40 7.70 4.24
C ALA A 44 -2.13 8.77 3.43
N LEU A 45 -3.46 8.71 3.34
CA LEU A 45 -4.27 9.57 2.47
C LEU A 45 -5.51 10.12 3.21
N ASP A 46 -6.65 10.18 2.51
CA ASP A 46 -7.89 10.79 3.00
C ASP A 46 -8.70 9.85 3.92
N ALA A 47 -8.01 9.00 4.69
CA ALA A 47 -8.62 8.18 5.72
C ALA A 47 -7.67 7.94 6.90
N CYS A 48 -8.26 7.71 8.08
CA CYS A 48 -7.62 7.13 9.24
C CYS A 48 -8.28 5.79 9.49
N ALA A 49 -7.54 4.69 9.33
CA ALA A 49 -8.12 3.36 9.40
C ALA A 49 -7.24 2.39 10.21
N ALA A 50 -7.89 1.45 10.88
CA ALA A 50 -7.26 0.27 11.46
C ALA A 50 -8.14 -0.96 11.29
N GLY A 51 -7.52 -2.14 11.28
CA GLY A 51 -8.22 -3.40 11.21
C GLY A 51 -7.41 -4.53 11.83
N VAL A 52 -8.10 -5.56 12.30
CA VAL A 52 -7.52 -6.77 12.84
C VAL A 52 -7.86 -7.93 11.92
N LEU A 53 -6.84 -8.52 11.33
CA LEU A 53 -6.93 -9.69 10.46
C LEU A 53 -6.56 -10.94 11.24
N ASP A 54 -7.42 -11.94 11.18
CA ASP A 54 -7.09 -13.32 11.52
C ASP A 54 -6.88 -14.11 10.21
N THR A 55 -5.64 -14.53 9.97
CA THR A 55 -5.31 -15.27 8.75
C THR A 55 -5.79 -16.71 8.78
N GLU A 56 -6.06 -17.29 9.96
CA GLU A 56 -6.66 -18.63 10.11
C GLU A 56 -8.16 -18.59 9.76
N ALA A 57 -8.87 -17.60 10.31
CA ALA A 57 -10.27 -17.36 9.95
C ALA A 57 -10.44 -16.81 8.52
N GLY A 58 -9.36 -16.32 7.91
CA GLY A 58 -9.36 -15.79 6.54
C GLY A 58 -10.13 -14.48 6.38
N GLN A 59 -10.30 -13.70 7.45
CA GLN A 59 -11.09 -12.46 7.44
C GLN A 59 -10.63 -11.42 8.46
N LEU A 60 -11.02 -10.18 8.23
CA LEU A 60 -10.96 -9.15 9.26
C LEU A 60 -12.02 -9.46 10.33
N ILE A 61 -11.58 -9.50 11.59
CA ILE A 61 -12.47 -9.71 12.75
C ILE A 61 -12.98 -8.39 13.34
N ALA A 62 -12.26 -7.28 13.11
CA ALA A 62 -12.72 -5.93 13.41
C ALA A 62 -12.02 -4.92 12.49
N GLN A 63 -12.72 -3.85 12.14
CA GLN A 63 -12.13 -2.74 11.39
C GLN A 63 -12.92 -1.45 11.56
N GLU A 64 -12.22 -0.33 11.47
CA GLU A 64 -12.84 0.99 11.40
C GLU A 64 -12.05 1.87 10.43
N SER A 65 -12.76 2.64 9.61
CA SER A 65 -12.18 3.62 8.69
C SER A 65 -12.97 4.92 8.76
N LEU A 66 -12.28 6.01 9.07
CA LEU A 66 -12.84 7.36 9.12
C LEU A 66 -12.30 8.15 7.93
N VAL A 67 -13.20 8.56 7.03
CA VAL A 67 -12.83 9.48 5.94
C VAL A 67 -12.47 10.84 6.53
N MET A 68 -11.23 11.26 6.34
CA MET A 68 -10.73 12.54 6.86
C MET A 68 -9.48 13.01 6.12
N LYS A 69 -9.34 14.33 6.00
CA LYS A 69 -8.16 14.97 5.38
C LYS A 69 -7.18 15.53 6.40
N ARG A 70 -7.60 15.70 7.65
CA ARG A 70 -6.82 16.26 8.76
C ARG A 70 -7.26 15.62 10.07
N GLY A 71 -6.44 15.71 11.13
CA GLY A 71 -6.80 15.19 12.45
C GLY A 71 -6.42 13.71 12.66
N HIS A 72 -5.59 13.13 11.78
CA HIS A 72 -5.16 11.73 11.91
C HIS A 72 -4.45 11.45 13.24
N ALA A 73 -3.67 12.40 13.75
CA ALA A 73 -2.92 12.21 14.99
C ALA A 73 -3.83 12.04 16.20
N GLU A 74 -4.90 12.84 16.26
CA GLU A 74 -5.89 12.82 17.34
C GLU A 74 -6.81 11.60 17.22
N ALA A 75 -7.14 11.20 15.98
CA ALA A 75 -8.12 10.15 15.73
C ALA A 75 -7.54 8.73 15.85
N LEU A 76 -6.26 8.52 15.50
CA LEU A 76 -5.70 7.19 15.28
C LEU A 76 -5.70 6.30 16.53
N MET A 77 -5.18 6.78 17.67
CA MET A 77 -5.08 5.92 18.85
C MET A 77 -6.46 5.56 19.44
N PRO A 78 -7.44 6.50 19.53
CA PRO A 78 -8.81 6.16 19.90
C PRO A 78 -9.47 5.15 18.94
N LEU A 79 -9.23 5.28 17.62
CA LEU A 79 -9.75 4.35 16.62
C LEU A 79 -9.16 2.94 16.81
N ILE A 80 -7.84 2.82 16.96
CA ILE A 80 -7.17 1.54 17.23
C ILE A 80 -7.73 0.89 18.50
N ALA A 81 -7.95 1.68 19.57
CA ALA A 81 -8.50 1.15 20.81
C ALA A 81 -9.91 0.57 20.63
N ARG A 82 -10.76 1.21 19.83
CA ARG A 82 -12.11 0.66 19.51
C ARG A 82 -12.03 -0.63 18.72
N VAL A 83 -11.20 -0.65 17.67
CA VAL A 83 -11.01 -1.85 16.82
C VAL A 83 -10.50 -3.04 17.63
N ILE A 84 -9.52 -2.84 18.52
CA ILE A 84 -8.98 -3.90 19.38
C ILE A 84 -10.01 -4.38 20.39
N LYS A 85 -10.79 -3.45 20.97
CA LYS A 85 -11.89 -3.79 21.89
C LYS A 85 -12.97 -4.62 21.18
N GLU A 86 -13.33 -4.23 19.95
CA GLU A 86 -14.30 -4.97 19.13
C GLU A 86 -13.78 -6.37 18.76
N ALA A 87 -12.51 -6.47 18.40
CA ALA A 87 -11.86 -7.75 18.13
C ALA A 87 -11.77 -8.67 19.35
N GLY A 88 -11.87 -8.14 20.56
CA GLY A 88 -11.73 -8.90 21.81
C GLY A 88 -10.31 -9.46 22.04
N ILE A 89 -9.30 -8.84 21.45
CA ILE A 89 -7.91 -9.34 21.43
C ILE A 89 -7.01 -8.44 22.27
N ALA A 90 -6.10 -9.03 23.05
CA ALA A 90 -5.07 -8.27 23.76
C ALA A 90 -3.97 -7.81 22.79
N PHE A 91 -3.33 -6.65 23.03
CA PHE A 91 -2.21 -6.14 22.24
C PHE A 91 -1.05 -7.13 22.11
N THR A 92 -0.81 -7.93 23.12
CA THR A 92 0.25 -8.95 23.14
C THR A 92 -0.04 -10.16 22.25
N ALA A 93 -1.28 -10.35 21.81
CA ALA A 93 -1.69 -11.47 20.97
C ALA A 93 -1.37 -11.27 19.49
N PHE A 94 -1.10 -10.04 19.05
CA PHE A 94 -0.71 -9.80 17.67
C PHE A 94 0.64 -10.43 17.34
N ASP A 95 0.72 -11.05 16.17
CA ASP A 95 1.98 -11.56 15.62
C ASP A 95 2.77 -10.48 14.89
N ARG A 96 2.06 -9.46 14.37
CA ARG A 96 2.66 -8.42 13.53
C ARG A 96 1.78 -7.18 13.46
N ILE A 97 2.42 -6.02 13.27
CA ILE A 97 1.75 -4.76 12.92
C ILE A 97 2.10 -4.41 11.47
N ALA A 98 1.09 -4.17 10.63
CA ALA A 98 1.23 -3.69 9.27
C ALA A 98 0.84 -2.20 9.20
N VAL A 99 1.60 -1.41 8.46
CA VAL A 99 1.31 0.02 8.32
C VAL A 99 1.61 0.50 6.90
N THR A 100 0.76 1.38 6.37
CA THR A 100 1.07 2.03 5.09
C THR A 100 2.32 2.90 5.21
N SER A 101 3.27 2.67 4.31
CA SER A 101 4.56 3.36 4.27
C SER A 101 4.62 4.49 3.26
N GLY A 102 3.60 4.66 2.40
CA GLY A 102 3.55 5.65 1.34
C GLY A 102 3.61 5.04 -0.07
N PRO A 103 3.55 5.91 -1.10
CA PRO A 103 3.50 7.37 -1.02
C PRO A 103 2.17 7.90 -0.47
N GLY A 104 2.17 9.17 -0.02
CA GLY A 104 1.00 9.80 0.56
C GLY A 104 1.33 11.09 1.31
N SER A 105 0.43 11.50 2.20
CA SER A 105 0.58 12.67 3.06
C SER A 105 1.80 12.54 3.99
N PHE A 106 2.71 13.49 3.92
CA PHE A 106 3.93 13.49 4.75
C PHE A 106 3.63 13.42 6.26
N THR A 107 2.64 14.18 6.72
CA THR A 107 2.21 14.15 8.13
C THR A 107 1.50 12.85 8.46
N GLY A 108 0.55 12.43 7.62
CA GLY A 108 -0.20 11.20 7.84
C GLY A 108 0.72 9.98 7.95
N LEU A 109 1.64 9.81 7.03
CA LEU A 109 2.61 8.70 7.07
C LEU A 109 3.42 8.66 8.36
N ARG A 110 3.84 9.80 8.88
CA ARG A 110 4.60 9.86 10.14
C ARG A 110 3.73 9.49 11.34
N VAL A 111 2.46 9.90 11.34
CA VAL A 111 1.51 9.53 12.41
C VAL A 111 1.34 8.01 12.46
N GLY A 112 0.98 7.38 11.34
CA GLY A 112 0.79 5.93 11.29
C GLY A 112 2.04 5.14 11.61
N LEU A 113 3.19 5.50 11.00
CA LEU A 113 4.46 4.81 11.23
C LEU A 113 4.95 4.96 12.68
N SER A 114 4.76 6.11 13.32
CA SER A 114 5.15 6.32 14.71
C SER A 114 4.27 5.51 15.65
N ALA A 115 2.95 5.51 15.44
CA ALA A 115 2.01 4.71 16.20
C ALA A 115 2.30 3.20 16.07
N ALA A 116 2.47 2.71 14.82
CA ALA A 116 2.77 1.31 14.55
C ALA A 116 4.07 0.85 15.23
N ARG A 117 5.13 1.68 15.17
CA ARG A 117 6.42 1.38 15.83
C ARG A 117 6.31 1.41 17.34
N GLY A 118 5.58 2.38 17.91
CA GLY A 118 5.33 2.44 19.35
C GLY A 118 4.58 1.22 19.86
N ILE A 119 3.54 0.79 19.13
CA ILE A 119 2.76 -0.42 19.44
C ILE A 119 3.65 -1.66 19.29
N GLY A 120 4.42 -1.77 18.20
CA GLY A 120 5.32 -2.90 17.97
C GLY A 120 6.38 -3.04 19.05
N LEU A 121 6.96 -1.92 19.50
CA LEU A 121 7.92 -1.89 20.60
C LEU A 121 7.27 -2.33 21.92
N ALA A 122 6.09 -1.82 22.25
CA ALA A 122 5.39 -2.15 23.49
C ALA A 122 4.90 -3.61 23.54
N ALA A 123 4.54 -4.18 22.38
CA ALA A 123 4.06 -5.56 22.26
C ALA A 123 5.18 -6.57 21.96
N ASP A 124 6.42 -6.13 21.75
CA ASP A 124 7.54 -6.93 21.25
C ASP A 124 7.18 -7.68 19.95
N ARG A 125 6.62 -6.94 18.98
CA ARG A 125 6.16 -7.48 17.71
C ARG A 125 6.78 -6.75 16.50
N PRO A 126 7.08 -7.48 15.41
CA PRO A 126 7.62 -6.90 14.21
C PRO A 126 6.61 -5.96 13.55
N VAL A 127 7.11 -4.85 13.00
CA VAL A 127 6.33 -3.88 12.23
C VAL A 127 6.77 -3.92 10.79
N VAL A 128 5.82 -4.06 9.87
CA VAL A 128 6.08 -4.10 8.42
C VAL A 128 5.41 -2.93 7.71
N GLY A 129 6.09 -2.43 6.66
CA GLY A 129 5.58 -1.39 5.78
C GLY A 129 4.90 -1.98 4.55
N VAL A 130 3.74 -1.46 4.20
CA VAL A 130 3.02 -1.77 2.95
C VAL A 130 2.95 -0.50 2.12
N THR A 131 3.34 -0.54 0.84
CA THR A 131 3.21 0.67 0.01
C THR A 131 1.75 0.94 -0.31
N THR A 132 1.36 2.21 -0.30
CA THR A 132 -0.02 2.63 -0.58
C THR A 132 -0.43 2.23 -2.01
N LEU A 133 0.49 2.33 -2.97
CA LEU A 133 0.24 1.93 -4.36
C LEU A 133 -0.03 0.42 -4.47
N THR A 134 0.74 -0.40 -3.75
CA THR A 134 0.52 -1.85 -3.72
C THR A 134 -0.81 -2.20 -3.05
N ALA A 135 -1.17 -1.51 -1.96
CA ALA A 135 -2.45 -1.72 -1.29
C ALA A 135 -3.66 -1.39 -2.19
N TYR A 136 -3.55 -0.41 -3.08
CA TYR A 136 -4.56 -0.13 -4.10
C TYR A 136 -4.62 -1.20 -5.20
N ALA A 137 -3.47 -1.73 -5.65
CA ALA A 137 -3.45 -2.73 -6.72
C ALA A 137 -3.93 -4.11 -6.27
N ALA A 138 -3.66 -4.48 -5.03
CA ALA A 138 -3.86 -5.84 -4.52
C ALA A 138 -5.29 -6.40 -4.69
N PRO A 139 -6.38 -5.66 -4.36
CA PRO A 139 -7.74 -6.16 -4.57
C PRO A 139 -8.04 -6.46 -6.04
N VAL A 140 -7.54 -5.64 -6.95
CA VAL A 140 -7.75 -5.82 -8.39
C VAL A 140 -6.97 -7.03 -8.88
N VAL A 141 -5.68 -7.13 -8.55
CA VAL A 141 -4.83 -8.28 -8.92
C VAL A 141 -5.40 -9.59 -8.39
N SER A 142 -5.93 -9.61 -7.16
CA SER A 142 -6.50 -10.82 -6.56
C SER A 142 -7.76 -11.34 -7.26
N GLN A 143 -8.52 -10.43 -7.87
CA GLN A 143 -9.76 -10.75 -8.58
C GLN A 143 -9.56 -10.90 -10.08
N ASN A 144 -8.34 -10.74 -10.56
CA ASN A 144 -8.09 -10.32 -11.90
C ASN A 144 -8.07 -11.40 -12.95
N ALA A 145 -8.57 -10.99 -14.08
CA ALA A 145 -8.61 -11.66 -15.35
C ALA A 145 -7.45 -11.29 -16.30
N GLY A 146 -6.30 -10.86 -15.78
CA GLY A 146 -5.11 -10.67 -16.61
C GLY A 146 -4.84 -9.24 -17.11
N GLN A 147 -5.72 -8.26 -16.82
CA GLN A 147 -5.48 -6.88 -17.24
C GLN A 147 -4.42 -6.18 -16.37
N PRO A 148 -3.65 -5.24 -16.94
CA PRO A 148 -2.75 -4.41 -16.16
C PRO A 148 -3.51 -3.50 -15.18
N VAL A 149 -2.88 -3.19 -14.05
CA VAL A 149 -3.42 -2.31 -13.02
C VAL A 149 -2.49 -1.11 -12.85
N ILE A 150 -3.04 0.09 -13.02
CA ILE A 150 -2.36 1.36 -12.77
C ILE A 150 -2.87 1.90 -11.44
N SER A 151 -2.05 1.83 -10.41
CA SER A 151 -2.33 2.50 -9.14
C SER A 151 -1.78 3.90 -9.20
N ALA A 152 -2.60 4.90 -8.91
CA ALA A 152 -2.19 6.30 -8.99
C ALA A 152 -2.69 7.13 -7.81
N ILE A 153 -1.79 7.97 -7.27
CA ILE A 153 -2.04 8.90 -6.17
C ILE A 153 -1.67 10.31 -6.63
N ASP A 154 -2.56 11.27 -6.40
CA ASP A 154 -2.31 12.68 -6.72
C ASP A 154 -1.10 13.20 -5.93
N ALA A 155 -0.05 13.62 -6.66
CA ALA A 155 1.14 14.22 -6.10
C ALA A 155 1.12 15.75 -6.24
N ARG A 156 -0.01 16.33 -6.64
CA ARG A 156 -0.23 17.76 -6.95
C ARG A 156 0.63 18.28 -8.12
N HIS A 157 0.35 19.49 -8.58
CA HIS A 157 1.11 20.16 -9.65
C HIS A 157 1.24 19.30 -10.92
N ASP A 158 0.13 18.72 -11.40
CA ASP A 158 0.08 17.83 -12.57
C ASP A 158 1.05 16.64 -12.50
N GLN A 159 1.36 16.19 -11.28
CA GLN A 159 2.15 14.98 -11.04
C GLN A 159 1.34 13.94 -10.29
N VAL A 160 1.71 12.69 -10.50
CA VAL A 160 1.15 11.53 -9.81
C VAL A 160 2.26 10.63 -9.27
N TYR A 161 2.03 10.04 -8.11
CA TYR A 161 2.75 8.83 -7.72
C TYR A 161 2.02 7.67 -8.39
N PHE A 162 2.74 6.83 -9.10
CA PHE A 162 2.11 5.70 -9.78
C PHE A 162 3.02 4.49 -9.86
N GLN A 163 2.40 3.35 -10.05
CA GLN A 163 3.01 2.08 -10.47
C GLN A 163 2.08 1.39 -11.45
N VAL A 164 2.64 0.49 -12.25
CA VAL A 164 1.88 -0.40 -13.13
C VAL A 164 2.29 -1.83 -12.85
N VAL A 165 1.31 -2.67 -12.61
CA VAL A 165 1.51 -4.11 -12.46
C VAL A 165 0.68 -4.86 -13.49
N SER A 166 1.15 -6.01 -13.95
CA SER A 166 0.38 -6.93 -14.76
C SER A 166 -0.72 -7.62 -13.93
N GLY A 167 -1.63 -8.32 -14.58
CA GLY A 167 -2.71 -9.02 -13.91
C GLY A 167 -2.26 -10.11 -12.92
N ASP A 168 -1.03 -10.60 -13.05
CA ASP A 168 -0.41 -11.54 -12.10
C ASP A 168 0.37 -10.84 -10.97
N GLY A 169 0.38 -9.50 -10.93
CA GLY A 169 1.08 -8.70 -9.94
C GLY A 169 2.56 -8.44 -10.24
N SER A 170 3.09 -8.88 -11.39
CA SER A 170 4.46 -8.57 -11.81
C SER A 170 4.60 -7.08 -12.12
N SER A 171 5.73 -6.48 -11.73
CA SER A 171 5.96 -5.04 -11.95
C SER A 171 6.25 -4.73 -13.41
N LEU A 172 5.39 -3.96 -14.07
CA LEU A 172 5.61 -3.39 -15.41
C LEU A 172 6.28 -2.01 -15.31
N ILE A 173 5.83 -1.17 -14.38
CA ILE A 173 6.47 0.10 -14.02
C ILE A 173 6.58 0.14 -12.51
N ARG A 174 7.82 0.30 -12.00
CA ARG A 174 8.08 0.41 -10.57
C ARG A 174 7.48 1.69 -9.99
N PRO A 175 7.14 1.72 -8.70
CA PRO A 175 6.66 2.93 -8.02
C PRO A 175 7.56 4.14 -8.31
N ARG A 176 6.95 5.24 -8.77
CA ARG A 176 7.64 6.48 -9.10
C ARG A 176 6.72 7.69 -8.99
N VAL A 177 7.29 8.88 -9.02
CA VAL A 177 6.57 10.13 -9.22
C VAL A 177 6.91 10.66 -10.61
N GLY A 178 5.94 11.20 -11.30
CA GLY A 178 6.12 11.80 -12.63
C GLY A 178 4.92 12.63 -13.06
N PRO A 179 5.02 13.33 -14.19
CA PRO A 179 3.88 14.02 -14.81
C PRO A 179 2.74 13.02 -15.10
N ILE A 180 1.51 13.53 -15.15
CA ILE A 180 0.34 12.72 -15.50
C ILE A 180 0.53 12.02 -16.85
N ASP A 181 1.10 12.71 -17.85
CA ASP A 181 1.33 12.15 -19.18
C ASP A 181 2.22 10.90 -19.15
N GLU A 182 3.23 10.86 -18.27
CA GLU A 182 4.08 9.67 -18.08
C GLU A 182 3.29 8.48 -17.53
N ALA A 183 2.30 8.71 -16.66
CA ALA A 183 1.42 7.66 -16.20
C ALA A 183 0.45 7.20 -17.30
N LEU A 184 0.04 8.09 -18.18
CA LEU A 184 -0.82 7.79 -19.34
C LEU A 184 -0.10 6.95 -20.40
N ASP A 185 1.23 7.04 -20.51
CA ASP A 185 2.03 6.14 -21.37
C ASP A 185 1.82 4.65 -21.05
N ALA A 186 1.30 4.35 -19.85
CA ALA A 186 0.95 2.99 -19.48
C ALA A 186 -0.25 2.43 -20.27
N ALA A 187 -0.97 3.24 -21.02
CA ALA A 187 -2.02 2.81 -21.95
C ALA A 187 -1.49 1.81 -23.02
N ARG A 188 -0.18 1.85 -23.32
CA ARG A 188 0.48 0.88 -24.21
C ARG A 188 0.42 -0.58 -23.73
N PHE A 189 0.16 -0.82 -22.44
CA PHE A 189 0.00 -2.17 -21.91
C PHE A 189 -1.40 -2.76 -22.12
N GLY A 190 -2.33 -2.00 -22.72
CA GLY A 190 -3.70 -2.44 -23.01
C GLY A 190 -4.76 -1.82 -22.10
N ALA A 191 -5.97 -2.37 -22.14
CA ALA A 191 -7.10 -1.92 -21.32
C ALA A 191 -6.79 -2.16 -19.83
N ALA A 192 -6.44 -1.10 -19.11
CA ALA A 192 -5.98 -1.18 -17.73
C ALA A 192 -7.11 -0.88 -16.73
N TYR A 193 -6.99 -1.45 -15.52
CA TYR A 193 -7.68 -0.92 -14.34
C TYR A 193 -6.94 0.31 -13.82
N LEU A 194 -7.65 1.41 -13.61
CA LEU A 194 -7.14 2.62 -12.97
C LEU A 194 -7.67 2.65 -11.52
N VAL A 195 -6.78 2.65 -10.53
CA VAL A 195 -7.18 2.64 -9.12
C VAL A 195 -6.44 3.70 -8.31
N GLY A 196 -7.09 4.22 -7.25
CA GLY A 196 -6.55 5.23 -6.35
C GLY A 196 -7.12 6.61 -6.56
N ASN A 197 -6.70 7.58 -5.74
CA ASN A 197 -7.33 8.91 -5.74
C ASN A 197 -7.03 9.76 -6.98
N ALA A 198 -6.03 9.40 -7.79
CA ALA A 198 -5.77 10.02 -9.09
C ALA A 198 -6.37 9.23 -10.27
N ALA A 199 -7.04 8.10 -10.05
CA ALA A 199 -7.61 7.30 -11.14
C ALA A 199 -8.60 8.09 -12.01
N GLY A 200 -9.43 8.94 -11.41
CA GLY A 200 -10.38 9.80 -12.13
C GLY A 200 -9.69 10.80 -13.06
N ILE A 201 -8.57 11.38 -12.61
CA ILE A 201 -7.78 12.33 -13.42
C ILE A 201 -7.17 11.60 -14.62
N LEU A 202 -6.60 10.41 -14.40
CA LEU A 202 -6.06 9.59 -15.49
C LEU A 202 -7.14 9.18 -16.48
N GLY A 203 -8.32 8.76 -16.00
CA GLY A 203 -9.44 8.38 -16.84
C GLY A 203 -9.96 9.51 -17.72
N GLN A 204 -10.01 10.74 -17.19
CA GLN A 204 -10.44 11.93 -17.94
C GLN A 204 -9.43 12.36 -19.01
N ARG A 205 -8.15 12.11 -18.80
CA ARG A 205 -7.06 12.45 -19.73
C ARG A 205 -6.57 11.23 -20.52
N TRP A 206 -7.29 10.11 -20.48
CA TRP A 206 -6.86 8.89 -21.15
C TRP A 206 -6.71 9.11 -22.66
N PRO A 207 -5.64 8.61 -23.31
CA PRO A 207 -5.42 8.82 -24.74
C PRO A 207 -6.57 8.27 -25.57
N ALA A 208 -7.08 9.10 -26.51
CA ALA A 208 -8.25 8.74 -27.34
C ALA A 208 -7.95 7.63 -28.36
N ASP A 209 -6.70 7.45 -28.70
CA ASP A 209 -6.19 6.43 -29.63
C ASP A 209 -5.82 5.09 -28.95
N ALA A 210 -5.83 5.07 -27.61
CA ALA A 210 -5.58 3.86 -26.83
C ALA A 210 -6.88 3.08 -26.56
N LEU A 211 -6.74 1.79 -26.20
CA LEU A 211 -7.86 1.02 -25.68
C LEU A 211 -8.40 1.72 -24.42
N PRO A 212 -9.72 1.90 -24.28
CA PRO A 212 -10.28 2.54 -23.10
C PRO A 212 -9.92 1.76 -21.82
N PRO A 213 -9.84 2.44 -20.66
CA PRO A 213 -9.63 1.77 -19.40
C PRO A 213 -10.71 0.70 -19.15
N PHE A 214 -10.31 -0.46 -18.65
CA PHE A 214 -11.27 -1.50 -18.30
C PHE A 214 -12.21 -1.05 -17.18
N LYS A 215 -11.65 -0.36 -16.18
CA LYS A 215 -12.38 0.26 -15.07
C LYS A 215 -11.60 1.43 -14.50
N VAL A 216 -12.33 2.45 -14.05
CA VAL A 216 -11.78 3.58 -13.27
C VAL A 216 -12.42 3.52 -11.88
N ASP A 217 -11.58 3.31 -10.85
CA ASP A 217 -12.00 3.18 -9.47
C ASP A 217 -11.29 4.23 -8.61
N THR A 218 -11.99 5.33 -8.34
CA THR A 218 -11.46 6.44 -7.56
C THR A 218 -11.73 6.20 -6.08
N GLN A 219 -10.68 5.89 -5.33
CA GLN A 219 -10.72 5.66 -3.89
C GLN A 219 -9.85 6.67 -3.17
N GLY A 220 -10.36 7.28 -2.08
CA GLY A 220 -9.64 8.26 -1.27
C GLY A 220 -8.50 7.67 -0.44
N ALA A 221 -8.58 6.37 -0.12
CA ALA A 221 -7.58 5.61 0.62
C ALA A 221 -7.69 4.12 0.25
N PRO A 222 -6.64 3.31 0.44
CA PRO A 222 -6.72 1.87 0.23
C PRO A 222 -7.62 1.20 1.28
N ASP A 223 -8.20 0.06 0.91
CA ASP A 223 -8.94 -0.78 1.85
C ASP A 223 -7.97 -1.38 2.89
N ILE A 224 -8.30 -1.19 4.17
CA ILE A 224 -7.47 -1.63 5.30
C ILE A 224 -7.30 -3.16 5.32
N ALA A 225 -8.25 -3.91 4.79
CA ALA A 225 -8.14 -5.36 4.64
C ALA A 225 -6.90 -5.74 3.82
N TRP A 226 -6.65 -5.03 2.74
CA TRP A 226 -5.50 -5.31 1.88
C TRP A 226 -4.17 -4.86 2.49
N VAL A 227 -4.18 -3.81 3.32
CA VAL A 227 -2.99 -3.46 4.13
C VAL A 227 -2.67 -4.61 5.09
N ALA A 228 -3.69 -5.21 5.73
CA ALA A 228 -3.52 -6.33 6.63
C ALA A 228 -3.00 -7.59 5.91
N TRP A 229 -3.64 -7.99 4.80
CA TRP A 229 -3.22 -9.16 4.02
C TRP A 229 -1.81 -9.04 3.46
N LEU A 230 -1.49 -7.89 2.86
CA LEU A 230 -0.13 -7.63 2.37
C LEU A 230 0.87 -7.64 3.52
N GLY A 231 0.49 -7.08 4.68
CA GLY A 231 1.30 -7.12 5.88
C GLY A 231 1.57 -8.54 6.39
N ALA A 232 0.59 -9.45 6.27
CA ALA A 232 0.77 -10.86 6.59
C ALA A 232 1.74 -11.56 5.62
N ALA A 233 1.70 -11.20 4.34
CA ALA A 233 2.46 -11.84 3.27
C ALA A 233 3.94 -11.42 3.22
N VAL A 234 4.28 -10.17 3.60
CA VAL A 234 5.66 -9.67 3.51
C VAL A 234 6.54 -10.11 4.66
N SER A 235 7.83 -10.26 4.41
CA SER A 235 8.80 -10.53 5.47
C SER A 235 9.21 -9.24 6.20
N PRO A 236 9.31 -9.21 7.54
CA PRO A 236 9.81 -8.07 8.30
C PRO A 236 11.22 -7.62 7.86
N ASN A 237 12.04 -8.54 7.40
CA ASN A 237 13.40 -8.23 6.93
C ASN A 237 13.44 -7.49 5.60
N THR A 238 12.42 -7.68 4.73
CA THR A 238 12.37 -7.09 3.39
C THR A 238 11.42 -5.90 3.28
N ALA A 239 10.52 -5.75 4.25
CA ALA A 239 9.50 -4.70 4.27
C ALA A 239 9.55 -3.88 5.57
N PRO A 240 10.65 -3.17 5.87
CA PRO A 240 10.74 -2.38 7.10
C PRO A 240 9.72 -1.25 7.08
N ALA A 241 9.11 -0.97 8.24
CA ALA A 241 8.16 0.13 8.42
C ALA A 241 8.90 1.49 8.41
N ARG A 242 9.33 1.93 7.23
CA ARG A 242 10.00 3.22 6.98
C ARG A 242 9.22 4.01 5.93
N PRO A 243 9.22 5.34 6.00
CA PRO A 243 8.57 6.15 4.98
C PRO A 243 9.14 5.86 3.59
N PHE A 244 8.27 5.58 2.64
CA PHE A 244 8.62 5.39 1.24
C PHE A 244 8.41 6.70 0.47
N TYR A 245 9.44 7.57 0.53
CA TYR A 245 9.41 8.86 -0.15
C TYR A 245 9.90 8.73 -1.59
N LEU A 246 8.99 8.93 -2.56
CA LEU A 246 9.30 8.98 -4.00
C LEU A 246 9.66 10.39 -4.46
N ARG A 247 9.40 11.42 -3.64
CA ARG A 247 9.80 12.81 -3.85
C ARG A 247 10.57 13.29 -2.61
N ALA A 248 11.63 14.05 -2.85
CA ALA A 248 12.29 14.78 -1.76
C ALA A 248 11.30 15.74 -1.09
N PRO A 249 11.42 16.00 0.21
CA PRO A 249 10.59 16.99 0.90
C PRO A 249 10.70 18.35 0.20
N ASP A 250 9.57 19.03 -0.01
CA ASP A 250 9.50 20.40 -0.58
C ASP A 250 10.03 21.47 0.41
N ALA A 251 10.82 21.07 1.40
CA ALA A 251 11.44 21.97 2.36
C ALA A 251 12.45 22.90 1.65
N LYS A 252 12.02 24.11 1.32
CA LYS A 252 12.95 25.17 0.94
C LYS A 252 13.79 25.50 2.16
N LEU A 253 15.10 25.35 2.05
CA LEU A 253 16.03 25.89 3.04
C LEU A 253 15.74 27.40 3.21
N PRO A 254 15.65 27.92 4.44
CA PRO A 254 15.53 29.36 4.65
C PRO A 254 16.64 30.09 3.84
N LYS A 255 16.28 31.19 3.16
CA LYS A 255 17.22 31.97 2.34
C LYS A 255 18.51 32.34 3.09
N GLU A 256 18.41 32.52 4.41
CA GLU A 256 19.53 32.78 5.30
C GLU A 256 20.52 31.61 5.44
N ALA A 257 20.04 30.35 5.35
CA ALA A 257 20.91 29.17 5.40
C ALA A 257 21.70 28.99 4.08
N LEU A 258 21.10 29.35 2.94
CA LEU A 258 21.79 29.37 1.64
C LEU A 258 22.87 30.45 1.56
N GLN A 259 22.64 31.63 2.17
CA GLN A 259 23.64 32.71 2.22
C GLN A 259 24.81 32.37 3.13
N LYS A 260 24.61 31.65 4.23
CA LYS A 260 25.71 31.18 5.11
C LYS A 260 26.54 30.08 4.46
N ALA A 261 25.95 29.22 3.65
CA ALA A 261 26.67 28.15 2.95
C ALA A 261 27.52 28.65 1.77
N SER A 262 27.27 29.87 1.25
CA SER A 262 27.98 30.48 0.15
C SER A 262 29.07 31.50 0.59
N GLN A 263 29.26 31.70 1.90
CA GLN A 263 30.38 32.50 2.39
C GLN A 263 31.66 31.66 2.47
N PRO A 264 32.77 32.07 1.83
CA PRO A 264 34.05 31.41 2.02
C PRO A 264 34.47 31.55 3.49
N GLY A 265 34.89 30.43 4.09
CA GLY A 265 35.39 30.42 5.47
C GLY A 265 36.52 31.44 5.66
N PRO A 266 36.71 31.94 6.89
CA PRO A 266 37.78 32.89 7.19
C PRO A 266 39.16 32.30 6.85
N PRO A 267 40.12 33.17 6.43
CA PRO A 267 41.44 32.75 5.99
C PRO A 267 42.27 32.06 7.08
#